data_cf6c9e776b088ea3bc858fdd3313da19
#
_entry.id   cf6c9e776b088ea3bc858fdd3313da19
#
_cell.length_a   1.000
_cell.length_b   1.000
_cell.length_c   1.000
_cell.angle_alpha   90.00
_cell.angle_beta   90.00
_cell.angle_gamma   90.00
#
_symmetry.space_group_name_H-M   'P 1'
#
loop_
_entity.id
_entity.type
_entity.pdbx_description
1 polymer ?
#
loop_
_entity_poly.entity_id
_entity_poly.type
_entity_poly.pdbx_seq_one_letter_code
_entity_poly.pdbx_strand_id
1 'polypeptide(L)'
;MQTKATEFDQISKNIFYPIYPVIAQQILAERKGISEGTCLDVGSGPGYVGLSIARQSKMQVCLYDMDQNALEIAKKNINEALLEDRVFVKYGNVEEIPYPNESFDLVTSRGSLFFWQDKVKAINEIFRVLKMGGTAYLGGGFGNQKLKDMVDQKMLAIDDQWLVKAAMRKGCADDYENLLKKTIVKQFTVKEDDSGLWIVFHKTSEPTKEQH
;
A
#
# COMPACT_ATOMS: atom_id res chain seq x y z
N MET A 1 24.18 3.59 -15.40
CA MET A 1 22.83 4.01 -15.86
C MET A 1 21.93 4.11 -14.64
N GLN A 2 21.15 5.18 -14.53
CA GLN A 2 20.17 5.36 -13.46
C GLN A 2 18.98 4.44 -13.76
N THR A 3 18.54 3.63 -12.77
CA THR A 3 17.37 2.75 -12.95
C THR A 3 16.07 3.51 -12.68
N LYS A 4 14.94 3.01 -13.20
CA LYS A 4 13.62 3.57 -12.86
C LYS A 4 13.38 3.59 -11.34
N ALA A 5 13.85 2.58 -10.63
CA ALA A 5 13.77 2.51 -9.17
C ALA A 5 14.57 3.64 -8.50
N THR A 6 15.77 3.97 -9.01
CA THR A 6 16.58 5.08 -8.48
C THR A 6 15.92 6.44 -8.74
N GLU A 7 15.36 6.65 -9.93
CA GLU A 7 14.62 7.88 -10.26
C GLU A 7 13.40 8.04 -9.35
N PHE A 8 12.65 6.95 -9.14
CA PHE A 8 11.48 6.98 -8.26
C PHE A 8 11.89 7.21 -6.79
N ASP A 9 13.00 6.66 -6.34
CA ASP A 9 13.53 6.93 -4.99
C ASP A 9 13.85 8.41 -4.79
N GLN A 10 14.49 9.05 -5.77
CA GLN A 10 14.78 10.49 -5.72
C GLN A 10 13.51 11.35 -5.68
N ILE A 11 12.51 11.02 -6.51
CA ILE A 11 11.21 11.69 -6.49
C ILE A 11 10.55 11.48 -5.11
N SER A 12 10.61 10.27 -4.59
CA SER A 12 10.04 9.94 -3.28
C SER A 12 10.69 10.73 -2.16
N LYS A 13 12.01 10.83 -2.13
CA LYS A 13 12.77 11.61 -1.13
C LYS A 13 12.51 13.11 -1.22
N ASN A 14 12.49 13.66 -2.43
CA ASN A 14 12.49 15.12 -2.63
C ASN A 14 11.08 15.72 -2.71
N ILE A 15 10.09 14.94 -3.17
CA ILE A 15 8.74 15.42 -3.45
C ILE A 15 7.70 14.74 -2.58
N PHE A 16 7.67 13.39 -2.57
CA PHE A 16 6.61 12.63 -1.91
C PHE A 16 6.82 12.43 -0.40
N TYR A 17 8.03 12.65 0.12
CA TYR A 17 8.36 12.32 1.51
C TYR A 17 7.32 12.82 2.54
N PRO A 18 6.78 14.05 2.44
CA PRO A 18 5.81 14.56 3.42
C PRO A 18 4.47 13.80 3.45
N ILE A 19 4.11 13.06 2.38
CA ILE A 19 2.82 12.34 2.35
C ILE A 19 2.87 11.02 3.13
N TYR A 20 4.03 10.35 3.18
CA TYR A 20 4.13 9.00 3.74
C TYR A 20 3.76 8.90 5.23
N PRO A 21 4.20 9.82 6.11
CA PRO A 21 3.78 9.81 7.51
C PRO A 21 2.27 9.99 7.69
N VAL A 22 1.64 10.84 6.87
CA VAL A 22 0.18 11.09 6.95
C VAL A 22 -0.59 9.86 6.48
N ILE A 23 -0.15 9.24 5.38
CA ILE A 23 -0.76 8.00 4.87
C ILE A 23 -0.59 6.87 5.89
N ALA A 24 0.58 6.70 6.49
CA ALA A 24 0.81 5.70 7.52
C ALA A 24 -0.12 5.90 8.73
N GLN A 25 -0.32 7.15 9.16
CA GLN A 25 -1.28 7.47 10.22
C GLN A 25 -2.71 7.09 9.85
N GLN A 26 -3.14 7.37 8.62
CA GLN A 26 -4.47 6.98 8.12
C GLN A 26 -4.64 5.46 8.08
N ILE A 27 -3.64 4.74 7.58
CA ILE A 27 -3.64 3.26 7.56
C ILE A 27 -3.75 2.69 8.98
N LEU A 28 -2.97 3.19 9.92
CA LEU A 28 -2.97 2.73 11.30
C LEU A 28 -4.30 3.06 12.02
N ALA A 29 -4.94 4.17 11.69
CA ALA A 29 -6.24 4.55 12.24
C ALA A 29 -7.36 3.56 11.87
N GLU A 30 -7.30 2.94 10.67
CA GLU A 30 -8.27 1.90 10.27
C GLU A 30 -8.20 0.65 11.17
N ARG A 31 -7.10 0.43 11.85
CA ARG A 31 -6.90 -0.70 12.78
C ARG A 31 -7.42 -0.43 14.20
N LYS A 32 -8.19 0.63 14.40
CA LYS A 32 -8.80 0.99 15.71
C LYS A 32 -7.78 1.02 16.86
N GLY A 33 -6.58 1.55 16.60
CA GLY A 33 -5.53 1.71 17.59
C GLY A 33 -4.62 0.50 17.82
N ILE A 34 -4.79 -0.60 17.06
CA ILE A 34 -3.87 -1.74 17.12
C ILE A 34 -2.58 -1.36 16.39
N SER A 35 -1.50 -1.13 17.15
CA SER A 35 -0.19 -0.68 16.66
C SER A 35 0.89 -1.76 16.67
N GLU A 36 0.53 -3.02 16.93
CA GLU A 36 1.43 -4.18 17.00
C GLU A 36 1.03 -5.24 15.95
N GLY A 37 1.90 -6.23 15.73
CA GLY A 37 1.68 -7.33 14.80
C GLY A 37 2.55 -7.25 13.56
N THR A 38 2.08 -7.85 12.47
CA THR A 38 2.82 -8.00 11.20
C THR A 38 2.15 -7.23 10.07
N CYS A 39 2.93 -6.51 9.28
CA CYS A 39 2.49 -5.77 8.11
C CYS A 39 3.19 -6.25 6.84
N LEU A 40 2.44 -6.40 5.74
CA LEU A 40 2.96 -6.60 4.40
C LEU A 40 2.69 -5.34 3.57
N ASP A 41 3.74 -4.67 3.12
CA ASP A 41 3.66 -3.53 2.20
C ASP A 41 3.90 -4.03 0.76
N VAL A 42 2.83 -4.17 -0.02
CA VAL A 42 2.83 -4.80 -1.35
C VAL A 42 3.11 -3.78 -2.45
N GLY A 43 4.08 -4.10 -3.32
CA GLY A 43 4.58 -3.13 -4.29
C GLY A 43 5.23 -1.96 -3.57
N SER A 44 6.04 -2.27 -2.56
CA SER A 44 6.61 -1.31 -1.62
C SER A 44 7.59 -0.33 -2.27
N GLY A 45 8.15 -0.71 -3.43
CA GLY A 45 9.21 0.07 -4.05
C GLY A 45 10.38 0.33 -3.08
N PRO A 46 10.85 1.58 -2.94
CA PRO A 46 11.89 1.98 -1.98
C PRO A 46 11.47 1.90 -0.49
N GLY A 47 10.22 1.52 -0.18
CA GLY A 47 9.75 1.17 1.15
C GLY A 47 9.20 2.30 2.02
N TYR A 48 8.92 3.48 1.50
CA TYR A 48 8.58 4.66 2.31
C TYR A 48 7.28 4.54 3.12
N VAL A 49 6.26 3.84 2.60
CA VAL A 49 5.01 3.61 3.36
C VAL A 49 5.28 2.66 4.51
N GLY A 50 5.88 1.50 4.23
CA GLY A 50 6.21 0.52 5.27
C GLY A 50 7.15 1.07 6.35
N LEU A 51 8.18 1.85 5.97
CA LEU A 51 9.06 2.55 6.91
C LEU A 51 8.29 3.55 7.78
N SER A 52 7.33 4.28 7.19
CA SER A 52 6.50 5.23 7.94
C SER A 52 5.55 4.52 8.91
N ILE A 53 5.02 3.35 8.54
CA ILE A 53 4.24 2.49 9.43
C ILE A 53 5.11 1.99 10.59
N ALA A 54 6.32 1.48 10.31
CA ALA A 54 7.23 0.98 11.34
C ALA A 54 7.64 2.08 12.34
N ARG A 55 7.84 3.33 11.89
CA ARG A 55 8.15 4.48 12.76
C ARG A 55 7.00 4.87 13.68
N GLN A 56 5.76 4.66 13.26
CA GLN A 56 4.55 5.09 14.00
C GLN A 56 3.87 3.94 14.76
N SER A 57 4.46 2.74 14.73
CA SER A 57 3.91 1.55 15.35
C SER A 57 5.04 0.64 15.86
N LYS A 58 4.67 -0.46 16.53
CA LYS A 58 5.58 -1.55 16.92
C LYS A 58 5.49 -2.74 15.94
N MET A 59 4.91 -2.55 14.76
CA MET A 59 4.74 -3.63 13.79
C MET A 59 6.06 -4.10 13.22
N GLN A 60 6.14 -5.39 12.94
CA GLN A 60 7.13 -5.94 12.01
C GLN A 60 6.62 -5.74 10.59
N VAL A 61 7.43 -5.19 9.71
CA VAL A 61 7.03 -4.80 8.35
C VAL A 61 7.86 -5.55 7.31
N CYS A 62 7.18 -6.26 6.41
CA CYS A 62 7.76 -6.84 5.21
C CYS A 62 7.53 -5.91 4.02
N LEU A 63 8.59 -5.36 3.46
CA LEU A 63 8.55 -4.63 2.19
C LEU A 63 8.61 -5.64 1.05
N TYR A 64 7.50 -5.79 0.32
CA TYR A 64 7.32 -6.84 -0.67
C TYR A 64 7.18 -6.24 -2.07
N ASP A 65 8.09 -6.59 -2.97
CA ASP A 65 8.10 -6.06 -4.34
C ASP A 65 8.66 -7.09 -5.33
N MET A 66 8.31 -6.96 -6.60
CA MET A 66 8.86 -7.75 -7.70
C MET A 66 10.03 -7.05 -8.42
N ASP A 67 10.38 -5.81 -8.06
CA ASP A 67 11.55 -5.10 -8.58
C ASP A 67 12.73 -5.24 -7.60
N GLN A 68 13.70 -6.07 -7.98
CA GLN A 68 14.92 -6.30 -7.20
C GLN A 68 15.70 -4.99 -6.95
N ASN A 69 15.73 -4.07 -7.92
CA ASN A 69 16.46 -2.80 -7.77
C ASN A 69 15.77 -1.91 -6.72
N ALA A 70 14.43 -1.92 -6.69
CA ALA A 70 13.68 -1.19 -5.67
C ALA A 70 13.94 -1.78 -4.27
N LEU A 71 14.00 -3.11 -4.15
CA LEU A 71 14.31 -3.77 -2.88
C LEU A 71 15.74 -3.51 -2.38
N GLU A 72 16.73 -3.39 -3.28
CA GLU A 72 18.08 -3.00 -2.88
C GLU A 72 18.14 -1.55 -2.35
N ILE A 73 17.32 -0.65 -2.92
CA ILE A 73 17.15 0.70 -2.38
C ILE A 73 16.42 0.66 -1.04
N ALA A 74 15.37 -0.16 -0.93
CA ALA A 74 14.62 -0.33 0.32
C ALA A 74 15.52 -0.80 1.47
N LYS A 75 16.45 -1.74 1.24
CA LYS A 75 17.45 -2.16 2.24
C LYS A 75 18.30 -0.99 2.74
N LYS A 76 18.77 -0.12 1.83
CA LYS A 76 19.52 1.08 2.21
C LYS A 76 18.66 2.03 3.05
N ASN A 77 17.41 2.25 2.64
CA ASN A 77 16.47 3.11 3.37
C ASN A 77 16.12 2.54 4.74
N ILE A 78 16.05 1.20 4.92
CA ILE A 78 15.87 0.53 6.21
C ILE A 78 17.06 0.87 7.13
N ASN A 79 18.30 0.70 6.65
CA ASN A 79 19.51 0.97 7.41
C ASN A 79 19.61 2.46 7.78
N GLU A 80 19.36 3.37 6.84
CA GLU A 80 19.31 4.81 7.10
C GLU A 80 18.24 5.21 8.15
N ALA A 81 17.17 4.41 8.21
CA ALA A 81 16.08 4.61 9.18
C ALA A 81 16.35 3.98 10.55
N LEU A 82 17.39 3.16 10.70
CA LEU A 82 17.70 2.35 11.89
C LEU A 82 16.53 1.45 12.31
N LEU A 83 15.96 0.72 11.33
CA LEU A 83 14.77 -0.13 11.51
C LEU A 83 15.04 -1.60 11.14
N GLU A 84 16.29 -2.04 11.06
CA GLU A 84 16.72 -3.38 10.64
C GLU A 84 16.22 -4.49 11.58
N ASP A 85 15.88 -4.14 12.80
CA ASP A 85 15.30 -5.06 13.80
C ASP A 85 13.84 -5.44 13.52
N ARG A 86 13.11 -4.60 12.73
CA ARG A 86 11.66 -4.75 12.51
C ARG A 86 11.21 -4.66 11.08
N VAL A 87 12.06 -4.20 10.17
CA VAL A 87 11.71 -4.05 8.74
C VAL A 87 12.65 -4.88 7.89
N PHE A 88 12.08 -5.69 7.01
CA PHE A 88 12.83 -6.54 6.10
C PHE A 88 12.23 -6.53 4.70
N VAL A 89 13.01 -6.92 3.70
CA VAL A 89 12.56 -6.98 2.31
C VAL A 89 12.30 -8.42 1.88
N LYS A 90 11.34 -8.61 0.98
CA LYS A 90 11.05 -9.90 0.35
C LYS A 90 10.68 -9.69 -1.11
N TYR A 91 11.36 -10.39 -2.00
CA TYR A 91 11.03 -10.43 -3.42
C TYR A 91 9.82 -11.33 -3.69
N GLY A 92 8.90 -10.88 -4.57
CA GLY A 92 7.81 -11.72 -5.05
C GLY A 92 6.70 -10.95 -5.77
N ASN A 93 5.76 -11.73 -6.33
CA ASN A 93 4.59 -11.23 -7.04
C ASN A 93 3.36 -11.28 -6.13
N VAL A 94 2.59 -10.19 -6.09
CA VAL A 94 1.34 -10.08 -5.31
C VAL A 94 0.29 -11.11 -5.71
N GLU A 95 0.34 -11.59 -6.95
CA GLU A 95 -0.58 -12.61 -7.46
C GLU A 95 -0.27 -14.04 -6.93
N GLU A 96 0.86 -14.21 -6.21
CA GLU A 96 1.28 -15.45 -5.59
C GLU A 96 2.17 -15.14 -4.38
N ILE A 97 1.55 -14.78 -3.26
CA ILE A 97 2.27 -14.36 -2.06
C ILE A 97 2.80 -15.59 -1.31
N PRO A 98 4.14 -15.77 -1.18
CA PRO A 98 4.75 -16.98 -0.62
C PRO A 98 4.72 -16.99 0.92
N TYR A 99 3.54 -16.76 1.48
CA TYR A 99 3.26 -16.84 2.91
C TYR A 99 2.02 -17.72 3.16
N PRO A 100 1.95 -18.41 4.30
CA PRO A 100 0.77 -19.15 4.71
C PRO A 100 -0.49 -18.26 4.80
N ASN A 101 -1.66 -18.90 4.84
CA ASN A 101 -2.89 -18.20 5.20
C ASN A 101 -2.73 -17.52 6.55
N GLU A 102 -3.35 -16.35 6.73
CA GLU A 102 -3.43 -15.67 8.04
C GLU A 102 -2.06 -15.31 8.64
N SER A 103 -1.15 -14.81 7.81
CA SER A 103 0.20 -14.40 8.21
C SER A 103 0.29 -12.94 8.68
N PHE A 104 -0.58 -12.06 8.19
CA PHE A 104 -0.46 -10.62 8.39
C PHE A 104 -1.68 -9.98 9.05
N ASP A 105 -1.41 -9.07 9.98
CA ASP A 105 -2.43 -8.25 10.65
C ASP A 105 -2.83 -7.04 9.79
N LEU A 106 -1.92 -6.58 8.93
CA LEU A 106 -2.11 -5.48 8.00
C LEU A 106 -1.48 -5.82 6.66
N VAL A 107 -2.22 -5.59 5.57
CA VAL A 107 -1.64 -5.54 4.22
C VAL A 107 -1.92 -4.16 3.63
N THR A 108 -0.88 -3.48 3.19
CA THR A 108 -0.99 -2.18 2.54
C THR A 108 -0.37 -2.18 1.16
N SER A 109 -0.84 -1.28 0.31
CA SER A 109 -0.24 -1.02 -0.99
C SER A 109 -0.57 0.42 -1.41
N ARG A 110 0.45 1.20 -1.75
CA ARG A 110 0.26 2.55 -2.27
C ARG A 110 0.89 2.70 -3.65
N GLY A 111 0.05 2.96 -4.65
CA GLY A 111 0.52 3.31 -5.99
C GLY A 111 1.00 2.13 -6.83
N SER A 112 0.75 0.88 -6.42
CA SER A 112 1.13 -0.31 -7.18
C SER A 112 -0.05 -1.04 -7.83
N LEU A 113 -1.26 -0.89 -7.29
CA LEU A 113 -2.48 -1.61 -7.69
C LEU A 113 -2.77 -1.56 -9.21
N PHE A 114 -2.51 -0.43 -9.86
CA PHE A 114 -2.77 -0.28 -11.29
C PHE A 114 -1.77 -1.04 -12.18
N PHE A 115 -0.63 -1.47 -11.64
CA PHE A 115 0.36 -2.30 -12.35
C PHE A 115 0.09 -3.81 -12.27
N TRP A 116 -0.80 -4.27 -11.37
CA TRP A 116 -1.08 -5.69 -11.20
C TRP A 116 -1.80 -6.23 -12.44
N GLN A 117 -1.34 -7.36 -12.95
CA GLN A 117 -1.90 -7.98 -14.16
C GLN A 117 -3.26 -8.61 -13.89
N ASP A 118 -3.34 -9.49 -12.89
CA ASP A 118 -4.58 -10.07 -12.38
C ASP A 118 -4.93 -9.49 -11.00
N LYS A 119 -5.67 -8.37 -11.03
CA LYS A 119 -6.09 -7.69 -9.80
C LYS A 119 -7.01 -8.53 -8.93
N VAL A 120 -7.84 -9.39 -9.53
CA VAL A 120 -8.73 -10.30 -8.79
C VAL A 120 -7.91 -11.32 -8.02
N LYS A 121 -6.95 -11.96 -8.67
CA LYS A 121 -6.04 -12.92 -8.05
C LYS A 121 -5.21 -12.26 -6.95
N ALA A 122 -4.65 -11.09 -7.21
CA ALA A 122 -3.86 -10.33 -6.24
C ALA A 122 -4.66 -9.97 -4.98
N ILE A 123 -5.90 -9.48 -5.12
CA ILE A 123 -6.77 -9.15 -3.99
C ILE A 123 -7.16 -10.42 -3.22
N ASN A 124 -7.42 -11.54 -3.89
CA ASN A 124 -7.70 -12.81 -3.24
C ASN A 124 -6.49 -13.35 -2.46
N GLU A 125 -5.26 -13.19 -2.98
CA GLU A 125 -4.04 -13.55 -2.27
C GLU A 125 -3.83 -12.65 -1.03
N ILE A 126 -4.06 -11.35 -1.17
CA ILE A 126 -4.03 -10.42 -0.02
C ILE A 126 -5.05 -10.85 1.04
N PHE A 127 -6.28 -11.16 0.64
CA PHE A 127 -7.30 -11.65 1.59
C PHE A 127 -6.91 -12.98 2.23
N ARG A 128 -6.29 -13.89 1.47
CA ARG A 128 -5.82 -15.18 1.98
C ARG A 128 -4.79 -15.01 3.09
N VAL A 129 -3.79 -14.14 2.87
CA VAL A 129 -2.70 -13.95 3.84
C VAL A 129 -3.07 -13.04 5.01
N LEU A 130 -4.19 -12.30 4.96
CA LEU A 130 -4.71 -11.57 6.10
C LEU A 130 -5.19 -12.53 7.19
N LYS A 131 -4.84 -12.24 8.44
CA LYS A 131 -5.40 -12.86 9.64
C LYS A 131 -6.86 -12.49 9.82
N MET A 132 -7.60 -13.31 10.56
CA MET A 132 -8.93 -12.92 11.05
C MET A 132 -8.81 -11.62 11.87
N GLY A 133 -9.67 -10.64 11.57
CA GLY A 133 -9.58 -9.28 12.11
C GLY A 133 -8.53 -8.40 11.44
N GLY A 134 -7.74 -8.92 10.51
CA GLY A 134 -6.74 -8.17 9.76
C GLY A 134 -7.37 -7.17 8.78
N THR A 135 -6.59 -6.15 8.43
CA THR A 135 -7.01 -5.04 7.57
C THR A 135 -6.18 -4.98 6.30
N ALA A 136 -6.82 -4.79 5.15
CA ALA A 136 -6.17 -4.37 3.92
C ALA A 136 -6.48 -2.89 3.64
N TYR A 137 -5.45 -2.14 3.19
CA TYR A 137 -5.53 -0.74 2.80
C TYR A 137 -4.77 -0.53 1.49
N LEU A 138 -5.48 -0.54 0.37
CA LEU A 138 -4.89 -0.64 -0.97
C LEU A 138 -5.33 0.55 -1.83
N GLY A 139 -4.43 1.11 -2.63
CA GLY A 139 -4.81 2.18 -3.56
C GLY A 139 -3.71 3.20 -3.82
N GLY A 140 -4.10 4.47 -3.82
CA GLY A 140 -3.17 5.58 -4.04
C GLY A 140 -3.75 6.91 -3.58
N GLY A 141 -2.93 7.69 -2.89
CA GLY A 141 -3.34 9.00 -2.41
C GLY A 141 -2.15 9.79 -1.86
N PHE A 142 -2.44 11.01 -1.44
CA PHE A 142 -1.46 11.99 -0.99
C PHE A 142 -1.68 12.43 0.47
N GLY A 143 -2.54 11.72 1.19
CA GLY A 143 -2.83 11.96 2.60
C GLY A 143 -3.88 13.05 2.83
N ASN A 144 -3.77 14.20 2.19
CA ASN A 144 -4.78 15.25 2.18
C ASN A 144 -4.61 16.19 0.99
N GLN A 145 -5.59 17.07 0.75
CA GLN A 145 -5.60 17.98 -0.40
C GLN A 145 -4.37 18.89 -0.42
N LYS A 146 -3.99 19.47 0.70
CA LYS A 146 -2.82 20.37 0.78
C LYS A 146 -1.52 19.68 0.33
N LEU A 147 -1.32 18.44 0.75
CA LEU A 147 -0.15 17.65 0.35
C LEU A 147 -0.22 17.25 -1.13
N LYS A 148 -1.42 16.94 -1.63
CA LYS A 148 -1.62 16.69 -3.05
C LYS A 148 -1.26 17.90 -3.89
N ASP A 149 -1.76 19.08 -3.55
CA ASP A 149 -1.47 20.32 -4.27
C ASP A 149 0.02 20.63 -4.31
N MET A 150 0.71 20.43 -3.17
CA MET A 150 2.16 20.58 -3.08
C MET A 150 2.90 19.58 -3.98
N VAL A 151 2.48 18.33 -4.01
CA VAL A 151 3.09 17.30 -4.87
C VAL A 151 2.81 17.62 -6.33
N ASP A 152 1.58 17.94 -6.69
CA ASP A 152 1.20 18.26 -8.06
C ASP A 152 1.99 19.45 -8.60
N GLN A 153 2.15 20.51 -7.80
CA GLN A 153 2.96 21.68 -8.19
C GLN A 153 4.43 21.30 -8.44
N LYS A 154 5.04 20.50 -7.57
CA LYS A 154 6.44 20.08 -7.73
C LYS A 154 6.61 19.10 -8.89
N MET A 155 5.67 18.21 -9.09
CA MET A 155 5.72 17.23 -10.17
C MET A 155 5.51 17.87 -11.55
N LEU A 156 4.59 18.83 -11.67
CA LEU A 156 4.40 19.61 -12.91
C LEU A 156 5.65 20.38 -13.34
N ALA A 157 6.52 20.75 -12.40
CA ALA A 157 7.79 21.41 -12.72
C ALA A 157 8.82 20.47 -13.40
N ILE A 158 8.62 19.15 -13.32
CA ILE A 158 9.53 18.13 -13.88
C ILE A 158 8.86 17.19 -14.89
N ASP A 159 7.53 17.13 -14.92
CA ASP A 159 6.72 16.31 -15.85
C ASP A 159 5.39 17.05 -16.14
N ASP A 160 5.29 17.69 -17.28
CA ASP A 160 4.10 18.44 -17.71
C ASP A 160 2.87 17.56 -17.93
N GLN A 161 3.06 16.23 -18.10
CA GLN A 161 2.00 15.24 -18.24
C GLN A 161 1.56 14.64 -16.88
N TRP A 162 2.10 15.12 -15.77
CA TRP A 162 1.87 14.54 -14.45
C TRP A 162 0.40 14.34 -14.11
N LEU A 163 -0.44 15.38 -14.24
CA LEU A 163 -1.86 15.30 -13.88
C LEU A 163 -2.62 14.30 -14.76
N VAL A 164 -2.31 14.23 -16.06
CA VAL A 164 -2.92 13.26 -16.98
C VAL A 164 -2.55 11.84 -16.56
N LYS A 165 -1.25 11.59 -16.30
CA LYS A 165 -0.77 10.28 -15.84
C LYS A 165 -1.35 9.90 -14.47
N ALA A 166 -1.46 10.86 -13.57
CA ALA A 166 -2.04 10.64 -12.24
C ALA A 166 -3.54 10.27 -12.33
N ALA A 167 -4.31 10.97 -13.17
CA ALA A 167 -5.71 10.68 -13.40
C ALA A 167 -5.92 9.28 -14.01
N MET A 168 -5.14 8.92 -15.03
CA MET A 168 -5.19 7.58 -15.64
C MET A 168 -4.90 6.45 -14.65
N ARG A 169 -4.02 6.70 -13.68
CA ARG A 169 -3.64 5.71 -12.67
C ARG A 169 -4.63 5.60 -11.51
N LYS A 170 -5.34 6.68 -11.20
CA LYS A 170 -6.28 6.69 -10.08
C LYS A 170 -7.43 5.70 -10.31
N GLY A 171 -7.99 5.64 -11.54
CA GLY A 171 -9.25 4.96 -11.81
C GLY A 171 -10.42 5.69 -11.15
N CYS A 172 -11.57 5.04 -11.05
CA CYS A 172 -12.73 5.55 -10.32
C CYS A 172 -13.26 4.51 -9.31
N ALA A 173 -14.06 4.97 -8.36
CA ALA A 173 -14.63 4.11 -7.31
C ALA A 173 -15.45 2.94 -7.89
N ASP A 174 -16.28 3.21 -8.90
CA ASP A 174 -17.14 2.22 -9.55
C ASP A 174 -16.32 1.07 -10.16
N ASP A 175 -15.17 1.38 -10.79
CA ASP A 175 -14.29 0.36 -11.38
C ASP A 175 -13.76 -0.59 -10.30
N TYR A 176 -13.36 -0.04 -9.15
CA TYR A 176 -12.85 -0.83 -8.03
C TYR A 176 -13.95 -1.60 -7.30
N GLU A 177 -15.15 -1.04 -7.16
CA GLU A 177 -16.31 -1.78 -6.64
C GLU A 177 -16.65 -2.98 -7.54
N ASN A 178 -16.69 -2.77 -8.86
CA ASN A 178 -16.94 -3.84 -9.82
C ASN A 178 -15.82 -4.89 -9.85
N LEU A 179 -14.59 -4.49 -9.62
CA LEU A 179 -13.46 -5.40 -9.45
C LEU A 179 -13.63 -6.25 -8.17
N LEU A 180 -13.94 -5.62 -7.03
CA LEU A 180 -14.08 -6.29 -5.74
C LEU A 180 -15.23 -7.29 -5.71
N LYS A 181 -16.34 -7.00 -6.40
CA LYS A 181 -17.46 -7.96 -6.58
C LYS A 181 -17.04 -9.29 -7.24
N LYS A 182 -15.91 -9.31 -7.97
CA LYS A 182 -15.36 -10.52 -8.60
C LYS A 182 -14.40 -11.28 -7.68
N THR A 183 -14.08 -10.77 -6.50
CA THR A 183 -13.17 -11.36 -5.52
C THR A 183 -13.92 -12.13 -4.44
N ILE A 184 -13.15 -12.81 -3.56
CA ILE A 184 -13.70 -13.45 -2.35
C ILE A 184 -14.00 -12.46 -1.23
N VAL A 185 -13.61 -11.19 -1.36
CA VAL A 185 -13.86 -10.13 -0.36
C VAL A 185 -15.33 -9.75 -0.38
N LYS A 186 -16.04 -9.97 0.75
CA LYS A 186 -17.49 -9.70 0.85
C LYS A 186 -17.83 -8.33 1.40
N GLN A 187 -16.98 -7.80 2.28
CA GLN A 187 -17.19 -6.50 2.92
C GLN A 187 -15.99 -5.61 2.64
N PHE A 188 -16.23 -4.51 1.96
CA PHE A 188 -15.21 -3.54 1.60
C PHE A 188 -15.80 -2.12 1.57
N THR A 189 -14.92 -1.14 1.62
CA THR A 189 -15.24 0.26 1.39
C THR A 189 -14.27 0.81 0.35
N VAL A 190 -14.79 1.51 -0.65
CA VAL A 190 -13.98 2.33 -1.54
C VAL A 190 -14.10 3.78 -1.06
N LYS A 191 -12.99 4.35 -0.63
CA LYS A 191 -12.89 5.74 -0.18
C LYS A 191 -12.27 6.56 -1.30
N GLU A 192 -13.02 7.48 -1.84
CA GLU A 192 -12.53 8.40 -2.87
C GLU A 192 -12.75 9.84 -2.42
N ASP A 193 -11.69 10.63 -2.47
CA ASP A 193 -11.71 12.07 -2.29
C ASP A 193 -10.73 12.76 -3.24
N ASP A 194 -10.60 14.07 -3.11
CA ASP A 194 -9.68 14.84 -3.96
C ASP A 194 -8.22 14.47 -3.73
N SER A 195 -7.87 13.88 -2.59
CA SER A 195 -6.50 13.48 -2.26
C SER A 195 -6.13 12.07 -2.75
N GLY A 196 -7.09 11.22 -3.10
CA GLY A 196 -6.81 9.88 -3.60
C GLY A 196 -8.01 8.94 -3.62
N LEU A 197 -7.70 7.67 -3.87
CA LEU A 197 -8.67 6.57 -3.85
C LEU A 197 -8.06 5.38 -3.12
N TRP A 198 -8.82 4.83 -2.16
CA TRP A 198 -8.41 3.72 -1.33
C TRP A 198 -9.49 2.65 -1.23
N ILE A 199 -9.08 1.40 -1.32
CA ILE A 199 -9.88 0.21 -1.04
C ILE A 199 -9.51 -0.25 0.38
N VAL A 200 -10.51 -0.37 1.24
CA VAL A 200 -10.33 -0.87 2.60
C VAL A 200 -11.24 -2.07 2.82
N PHE A 201 -10.69 -3.15 3.34
CA PHE A 201 -11.49 -4.29 3.79
C PHE A 201 -10.85 -4.96 5.01
N HIS A 202 -11.70 -5.65 5.77
CA HIS A 202 -11.31 -6.42 6.95
C HIS A 202 -11.66 -7.89 6.73
N LYS A 203 -10.76 -8.80 7.13
CA LYS A 203 -11.09 -10.22 7.14
C LYS A 203 -11.89 -10.52 8.39
N THR A 204 -13.19 -10.69 8.23
CA THR A 204 -14.12 -11.06 9.31
C THR A 204 -14.58 -12.50 9.13
N SER A 205 -14.92 -13.19 10.24
CA SER A 205 -15.71 -14.44 10.16
C SER A 205 -17.04 -14.13 9.46
N GLU A 206 -17.47 -15.00 8.55
CA GLU A 206 -18.85 -14.91 8.06
C GLU A 206 -19.78 -14.88 9.28
N PRO A 207 -20.81 -14.01 9.29
CA PRO A 207 -21.81 -14.12 10.33
C PRO A 207 -22.41 -15.51 10.23
N THR A 208 -22.24 -16.31 11.28
CA THR A 208 -22.96 -17.57 11.44
C THR A 208 -24.43 -17.27 11.20
N LYS A 209 -25.00 -17.83 10.11
CA LYS A 209 -26.47 -17.80 9.93
C LYS A 209 -27.02 -18.45 11.18
N GLU A 210 -27.57 -17.67 12.10
CA GLU A 210 -28.40 -18.20 13.14
C GLU A 210 -29.55 -18.93 12.44
N GLN A 211 -29.57 -20.24 12.58
CA GLN A 211 -30.69 -21.07 12.18
C GLN A 211 -31.84 -20.72 13.11
N HIS A 212 -32.82 -19.99 12.58
CA HIS A 212 -34.15 -19.89 13.17
C HIS A 212 -35.04 -21.00 12.66
#